data_cf16879ca619826e866ab1f878ef3482
#
_entry.id   cf16879ca619826e866ab1f878ef3482
#
_cell.length_a   1.000
_cell.length_b   1.000
_cell.length_c   1.000
_cell.angle_alpha   90.00
_cell.angle_beta   90.00
_cell.angle_gamma   90.00
#
_symmetry.space_group_name_H-M   'P 1'
#
loop_
_entity.id
_entity.type
_entity.pdbx_description
1 polymer ?
#
loop_
_entity_poly.entity_id
_entity_poly.type
_entity_poly.pdbx_seq_one_letter_code
_entity_poly.pdbx_strand_id
1 'polypeptide(L)'
;MTQEQTTGIGPVTFTGAAVGQYDQDRVEAAIRELLLAVGENPDREGLRETPARVARAYREIFAGLYQEPGDVLTTTFDIGHEEMVLVKDIEVYSTCEHHLVPFHGVAHVGYIPGTDGRITGLSKLARLVDMHRCSASTTTMTPRGSSLRIIASAI
;
A
#
# COMPACT_ATOMS: atom_id res chain seq x y z
N MET A 1 36.49 6.41 6.25
CA MET A 1 35.57 7.55 6.13
C MET A 1 34.44 7.12 5.22
N THR A 2 33.38 6.59 5.81
CA THR A 2 32.21 6.10 5.11
C THR A 2 31.29 7.30 4.90
N GLN A 3 31.10 7.73 3.65
CA GLN A 3 30.14 8.79 3.32
C GLN A 3 28.74 8.20 3.45
N GLU A 4 28.03 8.64 4.46
CA GLU A 4 26.60 8.45 4.63
C GLU A 4 25.89 9.21 3.49
N GLN A 5 25.40 8.48 2.49
CA GLN A 5 24.59 9.06 1.42
C GLN A 5 23.24 9.43 2.01
N THR A 6 23.08 10.69 2.40
CA THR A 6 21.79 11.25 2.80
C THR A 6 20.87 11.25 1.58
N THR A 7 19.92 10.33 1.54
CA THR A 7 18.85 10.32 0.53
C THR A 7 18.06 11.61 0.66
N GLY A 8 17.95 12.39 -0.42
CA GLY A 8 17.32 13.72 -0.44
C GLY A 8 15.79 13.72 -0.20
N ILE A 9 15.18 12.56 0.02
CA ILE A 9 13.80 12.41 0.48
C ILE A 9 13.86 12.31 2.01
N GLY A 10 13.45 13.37 2.69
CA GLY A 10 13.36 13.39 4.15
C GLY A 10 12.42 12.28 4.67
N PRO A 11 12.46 11.96 5.98
CA PRO A 11 11.68 10.88 6.54
C PRO A 11 10.19 11.09 6.27
N VAL A 12 9.59 10.14 5.56
CA VAL A 12 8.14 10.07 5.36
C VAL A 12 7.55 9.59 6.68
N THR A 13 6.82 10.46 7.38
CA THR A 13 6.20 10.10 8.65
C THR A 13 4.78 9.62 8.39
N PHE A 14 4.54 8.35 8.65
CA PHE A 14 3.19 7.77 8.67
C PHE A 14 2.66 7.82 10.10
N THR A 15 1.53 8.46 10.30
CA THR A 15 0.80 8.45 11.57
C THR A 15 -0.20 7.30 11.57
N GLY A 16 0.30 6.07 11.51
CA GLY A 16 -0.48 4.86 11.71
C GLY A 16 -0.13 4.23 13.05
N ALA A 17 -1.11 3.64 13.73
CA ALA A 17 -0.82 2.80 14.89
C ALA A 17 0.03 1.61 14.44
N ALA A 18 0.99 1.19 15.28
CA ALA A 18 1.79 0.00 14.99
C ALA A 18 0.85 -1.20 14.77
N VAL A 19 0.89 -1.77 13.58
CA VAL A 19 0.08 -2.93 13.21
C VAL A 19 0.86 -4.19 13.62
N GLY A 20 0.18 -5.13 14.28
CA GLY A 20 0.77 -6.43 14.63
C GLY A 20 1.13 -7.25 13.38
N GLN A 21 1.74 -8.41 13.58
CA GLN A 21 1.99 -9.35 12.49
C GLN A 21 0.67 -10.00 12.02
N TYR A 22 0.63 -10.40 10.75
CA TYR A 22 -0.49 -11.16 10.20
C TYR A 22 -0.56 -12.54 10.87
N ASP A 23 -1.69 -12.82 11.50
CA ASP A 23 -1.97 -14.09 12.19
C ASP A 23 -2.97 -14.89 11.36
N GLN A 24 -2.45 -15.83 10.57
CA GLN A 24 -3.26 -16.62 9.66
C GLN A 24 -4.30 -17.46 10.38
N ASP A 25 -3.92 -18.11 11.48
CA ASP A 25 -4.80 -19.04 12.22
C ASP A 25 -5.99 -18.28 12.81
N ARG A 26 -5.75 -17.05 13.32
CA ARG A 26 -6.83 -16.18 13.80
C ARG A 26 -7.76 -15.73 12.69
N VAL A 27 -7.22 -15.43 11.51
CA VAL A 27 -8.06 -15.06 10.34
C VAL A 27 -8.88 -16.26 9.90
N GLU A 28 -8.30 -17.46 9.81
CA GLU A 28 -9.04 -18.68 9.48
C GLU A 28 -10.20 -18.93 10.46
N ALA A 29 -9.93 -18.80 11.75
CA ALA A 29 -10.96 -18.96 12.79
C ALA A 29 -12.08 -17.90 12.65
N ALA A 30 -11.72 -16.64 12.38
CA ALA A 30 -12.69 -15.55 12.17
C ALA A 30 -13.56 -15.77 10.94
N ILE A 31 -13.01 -16.27 9.84
CA ILE A 31 -13.78 -16.60 8.63
C ILE A 31 -14.72 -17.78 8.87
N ARG A 32 -14.27 -18.79 9.62
CA ARG A 32 -15.14 -19.91 10.02
C ARG A 32 -16.32 -19.40 10.84
N GLU A 33 -16.06 -18.53 11.82
CA GLU A 33 -17.10 -17.96 12.68
C GLU A 33 -18.07 -17.08 11.86
N LEU A 34 -17.55 -16.31 10.89
CA LEU A 34 -18.38 -15.52 9.98
C LEU A 34 -19.36 -16.42 9.20
N LEU A 35 -18.89 -17.55 8.67
CA LEU A 35 -19.75 -18.50 7.94
C LEU A 35 -20.86 -19.02 8.83
N LEU A 36 -20.56 -19.38 10.07
CA LEU A 36 -21.57 -19.82 11.06
C LEU A 36 -22.57 -18.71 11.36
N ALA A 37 -22.07 -17.48 11.58
CA ALA A 37 -22.90 -16.34 11.95
C ALA A 37 -23.89 -15.92 10.84
N VAL A 38 -23.53 -16.14 9.58
CA VAL A 38 -24.47 -15.89 8.44
C VAL A 38 -25.36 -17.08 8.14
N GLY A 39 -25.29 -18.16 8.92
CA GLY A 39 -26.15 -19.34 8.80
C GLY A 39 -25.64 -20.40 7.80
N GLU A 40 -24.39 -20.32 7.39
CA GLU A 40 -23.79 -21.29 6.47
C GLU A 40 -23.08 -22.42 7.25
N ASN A 41 -22.99 -23.60 6.67
CA ASN A 41 -22.26 -24.74 7.25
C ASN A 41 -20.81 -24.78 6.72
N PRO A 42 -19.82 -24.36 7.53
CA PRO A 42 -18.41 -24.36 7.11
C PRO A 42 -17.83 -25.78 6.91
N ASP A 43 -18.49 -26.83 7.42
CA ASP A 43 -18.00 -28.21 7.34
C ASP A 43 -18.48 -28.95 6.08
N ARG A 44 -19.41 -28.34 5.31
CA ARG A 44 -19.79 -28.91 4.01
C ARG A 44 -18.61 -28.91 3.05
N GLU A 45 -18.56 -29.88 2.14
CA GLU A 45 -17.44 -30.13 1.24
C GLU A 45 -16.95 -28.88 0.50
N GLY A 46 -17.87 -28.06 -0.02
CA GLY A 46 -17.51 -26.84 -0.77
C GLY A 46 -16.93 -25.71 0.06
N LEU A 47 -17.09 -25.71 1.40
CA LEU A 47 -16.64 -24.64 2.29
C LEU A 47 -15.51 -25.04 3.25
N ARG A 48 -15.20 -26.32 3.38
CA ARG A 48 -14.20 -26.83 4.35
C ARG A 48 -12.86 -26.11 4.25
N GLU A 49 -12.41 -25.83 3.02
CA GLU A 49 -11.16 -25.15 2.75
C GLU A 49 -11.28 -23.61 2.65
N THR A 50 -12.51 -23.07 2.74
CA THR A 50 -12.74 -21.65 2.53
C THR A 50 -12.05 -20.75 3.56
N PRO A 51 -12.06 -21.06 4.87
CA PRO A 51 -11.34 -20.25 5.84
C PRO A 51 -9.86 -20.10 5.50
N ALA A 52 -9.18 -21.22 5.20
CA ALA A 52 -7.77 -21.22 4.86
C ALA A 52 -7.48 -20.49 3.52
N ARG A 53 -8.37 -20.63 2.53
CA ARG A 53 -8.23 -19.92 1.24
C ARG A 53 -8.38 -18.40 1.42
N VAL A 54 -9.38 -17.96 2.18
CA VAL A 54 -9.61 -16.54 2.46
C VAL A 54 -8.46 -15.95 3.27
N ALA A 55 -7.97 -16.68 4.28
CA ALA A 55 -6.83 -16.22 5.06
C ALA A 55 -5.58 -16.03 4.20
N ARG A 56 -5.28 -16.95 3.28
CA ARG A 56 -4.16 -16.77 2.34
C ARG A 56 -4.35 -15.56 1.44
N ALA A 57 -5.55 -15.38 0.87
CA ALA A 57 -5.86 -14.22 0.03
C ALA A 57 -5.73 -12.90 0.81
N TYR A 58 -6.20 -12.86 2.04
CA TYR A 58 -6.12 -11.67 2.90
C TYR A 58 -4.69 -11.34 3.29
N ARG A 59 -3.80 -12.32 3.45
CA ARG A 59 -2.37 -12.05 3.66
C ARG A 59 -1.78 -11.22 2.52
N GLU A 60 -2.14 -11.53 1.27
CA GLU A 60 -1.69 -10.79 0.10
C GLU A 60 -2.37 -9.42 0.01
N ILE A 61 -3.69 -9.38 0.18
CA ILE A 61 -4.48 -8.15 0.12
C ILE A 61 -4.00 -7.14 1.18
N PHE A 62 -3.74 -7.60 2.40
CA PHE A 62 -3.32 -6.76 3.52
C PHE A 62 -1.79 -6.62 3.66
N ALA A 63 -1.01 -7.12 2.71
CA ALA A 63 0.46 -7.08 2.78
C ALA A 63 1.03 -5.67 2.97
N GLY A 64 0.37 -4.65 2.40
CA GLY A 64 0.77 -3.25 2.53
C GLY A 64 0.77 -2.72 3.96
N LEU A 65 -0.05 -3.28 4.87
CA LEU A 65 -0.08 -2.88 6.28
C LEU A 65 1.23 -3.19 7.04
N TYR A 66 2.06 -4.08 6.51
CA TYR A 66 3.29 -4.56 7.14
C TYR A 66 4.55 -4.06 6.43
N GLN A 67 4.40 -3.11 5.49
CA GLN A 67 5.49 -2.55 4.70
C GLN A 67 5.69 -1.07 5.05
N GLU A 68 6.95 -0.65 5.10
CA GLU A 68 7.29 0.75 5.33
C GLU A 68 7.55 1.46 3.99
N PRO A 69 6.80 2.50 3.65
CA PRO A 69 6.99 3.23 2.39
C PRO A 69 8.39 3.80 2.20
N GLY A 70 9.08 4.12 3.31
CA GLY A 70 10.48 4.55 3.28
C GLY A 70 11.42 3.55 2.62
N ASP A 71 11.14 2.25 2.75
CA ASP A 71 11.96 1.19 2.17
C ASP A 71 11.82 1.11 0.64
N VAL A 72 10.71 1.59 0.11
CA VAL A 72 10.45 1.60 -1.34
C VAL A 72 11.09 2.80 -2.02
N LEU A 73 11.08 3.97 -1.39
CA LEU A 73 11.54 5.24 -1.97
C LEU A 73 13.06 5.49 -1.77
N THR A 74 13.86 4.45 -1.64
CA THR A 74 15.30 4.55 -1.35
C THR A 74 16.16 4.97 -2.54
N THR A 75 15.69 4.75 -3.77
CA THR A 75 16.49 5.01 -4.98
C THR A 75 16.12 6.36 -5.59
N THR A 76 17.08 7.25 -5.65
CA THR A 76 16.95 8.55 -6.32
C THR A 76 18.04 8.76 -7.36
N PHE A 77 17.77 9.61 -8.35
CA PHE A 77 18.67 9.96 -9.43
C PHE A 77 18.87 11.47 -9.44
N ASP A 78 20.11 11.90 -9.54
CA ASP A 78 20.50 13.31 -9.68
C ASP A 78 20.55 13.64 -11.17
N ILE A 79 19.51 14.30 -11.68
CA ILE A 79 19.42 14.70 -13.09
C ILE A 79 19.06 16.17 -13.26
N GLY A 80 19.04 16.96 -12.18
CA GLY A 80 18.69 18.37 -12.21
C GLY A 80 17.27 18.66 -12.71
N HIS A 81 16.30 17.78 -12.39
CA HIS A 81 14.92 17.90 -12.84
C HIS A 81 14.09 18.76 -11.88
N GLU A 82 13.46 19.80 -12.41
CA GLU A 82 12.65 20.76 -11.62
C GLU A 82 11.16 20.69 -11.92
N GLU A 83 10.76 20.04 -13.02
CA GLU A 83 9.37 19.93 -13.42
C GLU A 83 8.64 18.80 -12.68
N MET A 84 7.31 18.86 -12.73
CA MET A 84 6.48 17.81 -12.13
C MET A 84 6.68 16.47 -12.82
N VAL A 85 6.99 15.45 -12.06
CA VAL A 85 6.98 14.04 -12.50
C VAL A 85 5.58 13.47 -12.26
N LEU A 86 4.96 12.90 -13.30
CA LEU A 86 3.64 12.33 -13.24
C LEU A 86 3.65 10.90 -13.80
N VAL A 87 3.26 9.92 -12.97
CA VAL A 87 2.99 8.54 -13.41
C VAL A 87 1.49 8.33 -13.36
N LYS A 88 0.90 7.90 -14.46
CA LYS A 88 -0.54 7.73 -14.63
C LYS A 88 -0.89 6.26 -14.84
N ASP A 89 -2.16 5.97 -14.62
CA ASP A 89 -2.80 4.71 -14.98
C ASP A 89 -2.13 3.49 -14.31
N ILE A 90 -1.73 3.65 -13.03
CA ILE A 90 -1.22 2.56 -12.20
C ILE A 90 -2.44 1.76 -11.72
N GLU A 91 -2.55 0.50 -12.10
CA GLU A 91 -3.63 -0.37 -11.63
C GLU A 91 -3.60 -0.53 -10.11
N VAL A 92 -4.76 -0.39 -9.49
CA VAL A 92 -4.96 -0.55 -8.05
C VAL A 92 -6.00 -1.61 -7.77
N TYR A 93 -5.62 -2.57 -6.94
CA TYR A 93 -6.52 -3.54 -6.34
C TYR A 93 -6.46 -3.35 -4.83
N SER A 94 -7.57 -3.02 -4.20
CA SER A 94 -7.59 -2.67 -2.78
C SER A 94 -8.85 -3.20 -2.11
N THR A 95 -8.90 -3.06 -0.80
CA THR A 95 -10.06 -3.43 0.03
C THR A 95 -10.53 -2.21 0.80
N CYS A 96 -11.80 -1.92 0.70
CA CYS A 96 -12.43 -0.83 1.42
C CYS A 96 -12.31 -1.06 2.94
N GLU A 97 -11.73 -0.13 3.68
CA GLU A 97 -11.55 -0.24 5.13
C GLU A 97 -12.86 -0.30 5.91
N HIS A 98 -13.94 0.31 5.38
CA HIS A 98 -15.24 0.37 6.05
C HIS A 98 -16.06 -0.90 5.91
N HIS A 99 -15.92 -1.61 4.79
CA HIS A 99 -16.78 -2.76 4.46
C HIS A 99 -16.00 -4.05 4.21
N LEU A 100 -14.66 -3.99 4.16
CA LEU A 100 -13.77 -5.09 3.75
C LEU A 100 -14.10 -5.68 2.37
N VAL A 101 -14.77 -4.89 1.52
CA VAL A 101 -15.12 -5.30 0.15
C VAL A 101 -13.98 -4.91 -0.78
N PRO A 102 -13.49 -5.84 -1.62
CA PRO A 102 -12.46 -5.52 -2.60
C PRO A 102 -13.01 -4.61 -3.70
N PHE A 103 -12.16 -3.70 -4.17
CA PHE A 103 -12.41 -2.84 -5.32
C PHE A 103 -11.16 -2.73 -6.18
N HIS A 104 -11.32 -2.30 -7.41
CA HIS A 104 -10.21 -2.00 -8.31
C HIS A 104 -10.38 -0.61 -8.92
N GLY A 105 -9.29 -0.06 -9.41
CA GLY A 105 -9.29 1.26 -10.02
C GLY A 105 -7.93 1.60 -10.59
N VAL A 106 -7.69 2.89 -10.81
CA VAL A 106 -6.39 3.41 -11.24
C VAL A 106 -5.93 4.52 -10.31
N ALA A 107 -4.62 4.57 -10.08
CA ALA A 107 -3.98 5.63 -9.34
C ALA A 107 -3.06 6.46 -10.27
N HIS A 108 -2.97 7.74 -9.97
CA HIS A 108 -2.01 8.64 -10.58
C HIS A 108 -1.14 9.23 -9.49
N VAL A 109 0.17 9.16 -9.67
CA VAL A 109 1.14 9.68 -8.70
C VAL A 109 1.90 10.83 -9.34
N GLY A 110 1.77 12.00 -8.74
CA GLY A 110 2.51 13.19 -9.17
C GLY A 110 3.33 13.77 -8.03
N TYR A 111 4.53 14.24 -8.31
CA TYR A 111 5.35 14.99 -7.36
C TYR A 111 6.20 16.04 -8.08
N ILE A 112 6.57 17.08 -7.34
CA ILE A 112 7.55 18.07 -7.77
C ILE A 112 8.85 17.75 -7.05
N PRO A 113 9.96 17.55 -7.78
CA PRO A 113 11.28 17.35 -7.19
C PRO A 113 11.66 18.48 -6.22
N GLY A 114 12.53 18.20 -5.29
CA GLY A 114 13.13 19.21 -4.44
C GLY A 114 14.09 20.11 -5.20
N THR A 115 14.57 21.16 -4.54
CA THR A 115 15.54 22.14 -5.13
C THR A 115 16.88 21.51 -5.49
N ASP A 116 17.14 20.28 -5.02
CA ASP A 116 18.30 19.47 -5.38
C ASP A 116 18.15 18.76 -6.75
N GLY A 117 16.98 18.87 -7.39
CA GLY A 117 16.71 18.29 -8.72
C GLY A 117 16.72 16.77 -8.76
N ARG A 118 16.63 16.10 -7.61
CA ARG A 118 16.63 14.62 -7.52
C ARG A 118 15.24 14.06 -7.77
N ILE A 119 15.19 13.00 -8.56
CA ILE A 119 13.95 12.26 -8.83
C ILE A 119 14.02 10.82 -8.26
N THR A 120 12.87 10.25 -7.96
CA THR A 120 12.76 8.82 -7.61
C THR A 120 12.47 7.97 -8.84
N GLY A 121 12.84 6.69 -8.81
CA GLY A 121 12.54 5.76 -9.90
C GLY A 121 11.05 5.55 -10.08
N LEU A 122 10.54 5.57 -11.33
CA LEU A 122 9.11 5.43 -11.65
C LEU A 122 8.52 4.11 -11.11
N SER A 123 9.30 3.01 -11.17
CA SER A 123 8.90 1.72 -10.62
C SER A 123 8.71 1.75 -9.10
N LYS A 124 9.35 2.69 -8.39
CA LYS A 124 9.18 2.87 -6.95
C LYS A 124 7.85 3.51 -6.64
N LEU A 125 7.39 4.43 -7.49
CA LEU A 125 6.07 5.04 -7.36
C LEU A 125 4.94 4.03 -7.57
N ALA A 126 5.08 3.13 -8.55
CA ALA A 126 4.12 2.05 -8.75
C ALA A 126 4.07 1.11 -7.53
N ARG A 127 5.23 0.72 -6.98
CA ARG A 127 5.29 -0.09 -5.75
C ARG A 127 4.70 0.61 -4.53
N LEU A 128 4.86 1.92 -4.43
CA LEU A 128 4.24 2.71 -3.37
C LEU A 128 2.70 2.63 -3.43
N VAL A 129 2.13 2.65 -4.63
CA VAL A 129 0.69 2.44 -4.83
C VAL A 129 0.29 1.02 -4.41
N ASP A 130 1.07 0.01 -4.76
CA ASP A 130 0.81 -1.39 -4.37
C ASP A 130 0.79 -1.59 -2.84
N MET A 131 1.59 -0.84 -2.10
CA MET A 131 1.61 -0.90 -0.63
C MET A 131 0.33 -0.35 0.00
N HIS A 132 -0.37 0.56 -0.68
CA HIS A 132 -1.59 1.20 -0.18
C HIS A 132 -2.87 0.42 -0.49
N ARG A 133 -2.77 -0.87 -0.80
CA ARG A 133 -3.91 -1.73 -1.15
C ARG A 133 -5.00 -1.83 -0.07
N CYS A 134 -4.67 -1.47 1.19
CA CYS A 134 -5.61 -1.54 2.32
C CYS A 134 -6.15 -0.20 2.80
N SER A 135 -5.76 0.91 2.22
CA SER A 135 -6.19 2.23 2.67
C SER A 135 -6.63 3.07 1.48
N ALA A 136 -7.92 3.11 1.24
CA ALA A 136 -8.53 3.97 0.23
C ALA A 136 -8.60 5.45 0.67
N SER A 137 -7.88 5.82 1.72
CA SER A 137 -7.77 7.22 2.13
C SER A 137 -6.83 7.95 1.17
N THR A 138 -7.26 9.13 0.71
CA THR A 138 -6.39 10.06 -0.02
C THR A 138 -5.23 10.44 0.89
N THR A 139 -4.12 9.74 0.81
CA THR A 139 -2.95 10.03 1.62
C THR A 139 -2.13 11.08 0.92
N THR A 140 -2.13 12.29 1.46
CA THR A 140 -1.17 13.33 1.07
C THR A 140 0.11 13.07 1.82
N MET A 141 1.12 12.57 1.14
CA MET A 141 2.47 12.44 1.68
C MET A 141 3.24 13.72 1.37
N THR A 142 3.77 14.34 2.40
CA THR A 142 4.64 15.50 2.23
C THR A 142 6.05 15.13 2.70
N PRO A 143 6.95 14.67 1.82
CA PRO A 143 8.35 14.62 2.14
C PRO A 143 8.86 16.04 2.41
N ARG A 144 9.76 16.23 3.36
CA ARG A 144 10.37 17.54 3.57
C ARG A 144 11.11 17.96 2.29
N GLY A 145 10.63 19.03 1.65
CA GLY A 145 11.24 19.62 0.44
C GLY A 145 10.62 19.20 -0.89
N SER A 146 9.69 18.27 -0.92
CA SER A 146 8.92 17.93 -2.12
C SER A 146 7.47 17.64 -1.78
N SER A 147 6.53 17.95 -2.68
CA SER A 147 5.11 17.64 -2.49
C SER A 147 4.74 16.42 -3.32
N LEU A 148 4.68 15.25 -2.69
CA LEU A 148 4.15 14.03 -3.31
C LEU A 148 2.62 14.00 -3.09
N ARG A 149 1.85 13.95 -4.18
CA ARG A 149 0.41 13.73 -4.12
C ARG A 149 0.06 12.44 -4.85
N ILE A 150 -0.60 11.53 -4.14
CA ILE A 150 -1.19 10.34 -4.72
C ILE A 150 -2.68 10.61 -4.85
N ILE A 151 -3.19 10.55 -6.07
CA ILE A 151 -4.62 10.67 -6.36
C ILE A 151 -5.06 9.30 -6.86
N ALA A 152 -5.86 8.59 -6.07
CA ALA A 152 -6.50 7.34 -6.47
C ALA A 152 -7.94 7.63 -6.87
N SER A 153 -8.37 7.11 -8.01
CA SER A 153 -9.77 7.09 -8.44
C SER A 153 -10.22 5.65 -8.53
N ALA A 154 -11.23 5.29 -7.72
CA ALA A 154 -11.90 4.01 -7.87
C ALA A 154 -13.02 4.16 -8.93
N ILE A 155 -13.15 3.16 -9.79
CA ILE A 155 -14.23 3.04 -10.78
C ILE A 155 -15.20 1.96 -10.28
#